data_a86196c1b9266fdc44a5cc8a12b2841e
#
_entry.id   a86196c1b9266fdc44a5cc8a12b2841e
#
_cell.length_a   1.000
_cell.length_b   1.000
_cell.length_c   1.000
_cell.angle_alpha   90.00
_cell.angle_beta   90.00
_cell.angle_gamma   90.00
#
_symmetry.space_group_name_H-M   'P 1'
#
loop_
_entity.id
_entity.type
_entity.pdbx_description
1 polymer ?
#
loop_
_entity_poly.entity_id
_entity_poly.type
_entity_poly.pdbx_seq_one_letter_code
_entity_poly.pdbx_strand_id
1 'polypeptide(L)'
;PLGDDLKMLAWSDEALGGQGYVDWYAYDHPQLGPVELGGWDHVFAFRNPPAAFLEAEIARFPELLVWALLISPKLELYEASTKPLGDGAYRIRLVVHNTGWLPSYATKKAVEKKVVRGLICEIELPEGATLEAGEPREERGQLEGRAYKEAFPGADDTTEDRIKVDWVIRAPQKGTVRLVARHDRAGTRQGHRTEG
;
A
#
# COMPACT_ATOMS: atom_id res chain seq x y z
N PRO A 1 6.16 26.89 -33.18
CA PRO A 1 6.27 26.82 -31.73
C PRO A 1 7.73 27.06 -31.35
N LEU A 2 7.98 27.91 -30.36
CA LEU A 2 9.30 28.08 -29.77
C LEU A 2 9.83 26.76 -29.24
N GLY A 3 11.11 26.46 -29.44
CA GLY A 3 11.76 25.31 -28.82
C GLY A 3 11.69 25.38 -27.29
N ASP A 4 11.84 24.25 -26.61
CA ASP A 4 11.68 24.22 -25.14
C ASP A 4 12.72 25.09 -24.43
N ASP A 5 13.95 25.18 -24.96
CA ASP A 5 14.98 26.06 -24.42
C ASP A 5 14.59 27.55 -24.46
N LEU A 6 13.93 27.99 -25.54
CA LEU A 6 13.47 29.39 -25.64
C LEU A 6 12.32 29.66 -24.67
N LYS A 7 11.44 28.69 -24.43
CA LYS A 7 10.37 28.80 -23.40
C LYS A 7 10.96 28.87 -22.00
N MET A 8 11.97 28.04 -21.73
CA MET A 8 12.68 28.05 -20.45
C MET A 8 13.37 29.39 -20.21
N LEU A 9 14.04 29.94 -21.23
CA LEU A 9 14.69 31.24 -21.16
C LEU A 9 13.69 32.36 -20.90
N ALA A 10 12.62 32.44 -21.70
CA ALA A 10 11.55 33.41 -21.52
C ALA A 10 10.95 33.34 -20.10
N TRP A 11 10.66 32.12 -19.61
CA TRP A 11 10.16 31.96 -18.24
C TRP A 11 11.18 32.37 -17.18
N SER A 12 12.46 32.05 -17.37
CA SER A 12 13.55 32.54 -16.49
C SER A 12 13.58 34.07 -16.40
N ASP A 13 13.50 34.74 -17.54
CA ASP A 13 13.55 36.20 -17.58
C ASP A 13 12.29 36.81 -16.95
N GLU A 14 11.11 36.36 -17.33
CA GLU A 14 9.83 36.91 -16.90
C GLU A 14 9.48 36.58 -15.44
N ALA A 15 9.74 35.35 -14.99
CA ALA A 15 9.29 34.87 -13.69
C ALA A 15 10.36 34.86 -12.61
N LEU A 16 11.65 34.77 -12.99
CA LEU A 16 12.77 34.66 -12.07
C LEU A 16 13.78 35.82 -12.19
N GLY A 17 13.49 36.80 -13.01
CA GLY A 17 14.42 37.90 -13.26
C GLY A 17 15.78 37.45 -13.83
N GLY A 18 15.75 36.43 -14.69
CA GLY A 18 16.93 35.84 -15.32
C GLY A 18 17.66 34.76 -14.48
N GLN A 19 17.25 34.50 -13.24
CA GLN A 19 17.99 33.60 -12.32
C GLN A 19 17.96 32.13 -12.68
N GLY A 20 17.18 31.72 -13.66
CA GLY A 20 17.14 30.32 -14.11
C GLY A 20 18.28 29.91 -15.04
N TYR A 21 19.04 30.91 -15.53
CA TYR A 21 20.21 30.72 -16.38
C TYR A 21 21.37 31.61 -15.90
N VAL A 22 22.56 31.06 -15.83
CA VAL A 22 23.78 31.75 -15.47
C VAL A 22 24.66 31.88 -16.71
N ASP A 23 25.02 33.09 -17.08
CA ASP A 23 25.97 33.32 -18.18
C ASP A 23 27.29 32.63 -17.88
N TRP A 24 27.90 32.05 -18.89
CA TRP A 24 29.16 31.35 -18.74
C TRP A 24 30.27 32.33 -18.37
N TYR A 25 31.02 32.01 -17.30
CA TYR A 25 32.15 32.78 -16.84
C TYR A 25 33.36 31.90 -16.50
N ALA A 26 34.54 32.44 -16.66
CA ALA A 26 35.78 31.76 -16.32
C ALA A 26 35.91 31.63 -14.78
N TYR A 27 36.28 30.43 -14.33
CA TYR A 27 36.53 30.15 -12.91
C TYR A 27 37.77 29.28 -12.74
N ASP A 28 38.60 29.60 -11.76
CA ASP A 28 39.78 28.78 -11.44
C ASP A 28 39.45 27.79 -10.33
N HIS A 29 39.16 26.57 -10.74
CA HIS A 29 38.72 25.54 -9.80
C HIS A 29 39.92 24.94 -9.06
N PRO A 30 39.89 24.80 -7.71
CA PRO A 30 41.09 24.44 -6.91
C PRO A 30 41.64 23.04 -7.22
N GLN A 31 40.84 22.15 -7.82
CA GLN A 31 41.28 20.79 -8.18
C GLN A 31 41.38 20.55 -9.70
N LEU A 32 40.62 21.30 -10.52
CA LEU A 32 40.54 21.09 -11.97
C LEU A 32 41.31 22.15 -12.76
N GLY A 33 41.75 23.22 -12.12
CA GLY A 33 42.35 24.37 -12.80
C GLY A 33 41.30 25.25 -13.50
N PRO A 34 41.68 25.97 -14.57
CA PRO A 34 40.78 26.86 -15.29
C PRO A 34 39.59 26.10 -15.93
N VAL A 35 38.38 26.51 -15.62
CA VAL A 35 37.11 25.98 -16.15
C VAL A 35 36.15 27.13 -16.47
N GLU A 36 35.10 26.85 -17.22
CA GLU A 36 33.96 27.76 -17.36
C GLU A 36 32.76 27.19 -16.58
N LEU A 37 32.09 28.07 -15.85
CA LEU A 37 30.86 27.77 -15.09
C LEU A 37 29.72 28.60 -15.68
N GLY A 38 28.53 27.96 -15.78
CA GLY A 38 27.34 28.62 -16.29
C GLY A 38 26.31 27.64 -16.76
N GLY A 39 25.28 28.12 -17.43
CA GLY A 39 24.19 27.33 -17.99
C GLY A 39 22.93 27.31 -17.13
N TRP A 40 22.06 26.35 -17.38
CA TRP A 40 20.76 26.26 -16.73
C TRP A 40 20.86 25.80 -15.28
N ASP A 41 20.15 26.47 -14.39
CA ASP A 41 19.87 25.94 -13.04
C ASP A 41 18.75 24.93 -13.10
N HIS A 42 19.11 23.71 -13.52
CA HIS A 42 18.14 22.63 -13.65
C HIS A 42 17.52 22.16 -12.34
N VAL A 43 18.25 22.28 -11.23
CA VAL A 43 17.82 21.70 -9.96
C VAL A 43 16.83 22.62 -9.25
N PHE A 44 17.12 23.90 -9.14
CA PHE A 44 16.36 24.85 -8.33
C PHE A 44 15.42 25.76 -9.14
N ALA A 45 15.48 25.70 -10.49
CA ALA A 45 14.60 26.47 -11.34
C ALA A 45 13.64 25.62 -12.18
N PHE A 46 14.07 24.45 -12.66
CA PHE A 46 13.28 23.65 -13.61
C PHE A 46 12.85 22.28 -13.11
N ARG A 47 13.63 21.59 -12.28
CA ARG A 47 13.26 20.28 -11.70
C ARG A 47 12.52 20.40 -10.38
N ASN A 48 12.81 21.44 -9.61
CA ASN A 48 12.09 21.81 -8.42
C ASN A 48 11.56 23.22 -8.60
N PRO A 49 10.38 23.55 -8.07
CA PRO A 49 9.89 24.92 -8.14
C PRO A 49 10.82 25.83 -7.37
N PRO A 50 11.15 27.01 -7.92
CA PRO A 50 11.85 28.05 -7.17
C PRO A 50 11.10 28.40 -5.87
N ALA A 51 11.81 28.83 -4.84
CA ALA A 51 11.24 29.06 -3.51
C ALA A 51 9.98 29.95 -3.53
N ALA A 52 9.93 30.95 -4.40
CA ALA A 52 8.79 31.84 -4.54
C ALA A 52 7.50 31.13 -5.05
N PHE A 53 7.62 30.02 -5.75
CA PHE A 53 6.50 29.25 -6.32
C PHE A 53 6.18 28.00 -5.51
N LEU A 54 7.03 27.61 -4.55
CA LEU A 54 6.92 26.33 -3.84
C LEU A 54 5.57 26.15 -3.18
N GLU A 55 5.06 27.15 -2.45
CA GLU A 55 3.79 27.05 -1.74
C GLU A 55 2.61 26.81 -2.70
N ALA A 56 2.56 27.55 -3.81
CA ALA A 56 1.52 27.40 -4.82
C ALA A 56 1.59 26.02 -5.51
N GLU A 57 2.79 25.51 -5.76
CA GLU A 57 2.98 24.21 -6.38
C GLU A 57 2.59 23.06 -5.46
N ILE A 58 2.93 23.11 -4.18
CA ILE A 58 2.61 22.04 -3.24
C ILE A 58 1.16 22.11 -2.75
N ALA A 59 0.49 23.25 -2.80
CA ALA A 59 -0.88 23.44 -2.30
C ALA A 59 -1.89 22.49 -2.97
N ARG A 60 -1.63 22.00 -4.17
CA ARG A 60 -2.48 21.06 -4.92
C ARG A 60 -2.33 19.60 -4.48
N PHE A 61 -1.25 19.23 -3.77
CA PHE A 61 -0.96 17.85 -3.42
C PHE A 61 -1.68 17.30 -2.17
N PRO A 62 -2.06 18.07 -1.14
CA PRO A 62 -2.71 17.53 0.04
C PRO A 62 -3.98 16.73 -0.28
N GLU A 63 -4.83 17.22 -1.17
CA GLU A 63 -6.05 16.51 -1.58
C GLU A 63 -5.73 15.20 -2.29
N LEU A 64 -4.71 15.19 -3.17
CA LEU A 64 -4.26 13.98 -3.86
C LEU A 64 -3.72 12.94 -2.85
N LEU A 65 -2.98 13.37 -1.83
CA LEU A 65 -2.46 12.48 -0.79
C LEU A 65 -3.59 11.87 0.04
N VAL A 66 -4.58 12.68 0.44
CA VAL A 66 -5.77 12.18 1.14
C VAL A 66 -6.54 11.18 0.26
N TRP A 67 -6.75 11.51 -1.02
CA TRP A 67 -7.40 10.61 -1.95
C TRP A 67 -6.61 9.30 -2.10
N ALA A 68 -5.28 9.35 -2.22
CA ALA A 68 -4.44 8.16 -2.32
C ALA A 68 -4.55 7.26 -1.08
N LEU A 69 -4.68 7.85 0.11
CA LEU A 69 -4.95 7.10 1.34
C LEU A 69 -6.33 6.44 1.32
N LEU A 70 -7.36 7.14 0.85
CA LEU A 70 -8.73 6.62 0.79
C LEU A 70 -8.90 5.45 -0.17
N ILE A 71 -8.16 5.41 -1.27
CA ILE A 71 -8.20 4.31 -2.24
C ILE A 71 -7.28 3.14 -1.85
N SER A 72 -6.45 3.30 -0.83
CA SER A 72 -5.51 2.25 -0.39
C SER A 72 -6.23 0.96 0.03
N PRO A 73 -5.58 -0.20 -0.08
CA PRO A 73 -6.17 -1.45 0.35
C PRO A 73 -6.48 -1.40 1.84
N LYS A 74 -7.61 -1.99 2.23
CA LYS A 74 -8.11 -1.98 3.61
C LYS A 74 -8.62 -3.35 3.98
N LEU A 75 -7.91 -4.04 4.85
CA LEU A 75 -8.33 -5.33 5.36
C LEU A 75 -9.49 -5.16 6.35
N GLU A 76 -10.56 -5.93 6.17
CA GLU A 76 -11.67 -6.00 7.11
C GLU A 76 -12.06 -7.46 7.41
N LEU A 77 -12.60 -7.66 8.61
CA LEU A 77 -13.14 -8.95 9.01
C LEU A 77 -14.51 -9.13 8.35
N TYR A 78 -14.66 -10.18 7.55
CA TYR A 78 -15.93 -10.55 6.93
C TYR A 78 -16.68 -11.56 7.80
N GLU A 79 -15.99 -12.63 8.26
CA GLU A 79 -16.54 -13.65 9.12
C GLU A 79 -15.46 -14.15 10.11
N ALA A 80 -15.87 -14.35 11.34
CA ALA A 80 -15.16 -15.18 12.28
C ALA A 80 -16.20 -16.06 12.98
N SER A 81 -16.12 -17.38 12.80
CA SER A 81 -17.12 -18.29 13.34
C SER A 81 -16.49 -19.54 13.94
N THR A 82 -17.21 -20.12 14.90
CA THR A 82 -16.89 -21.39 15.54
C THR A 82 -18.05 -22.35 15.30
N LYS A 83 -17.75 -23.57 14.83
CA LYS A 83 -18.74 -24.62 14.64
C LYS A 83 -18.30 -25.89 15.38
N PRO A 84 -19.10 -26.41 16.33
CA PRO A 84 -18.78 -27.68 16.97
C PRO A 84 -18.85 -28.83 15.97
N LEU A 85 -17.91 -29.78 16.10
CA LEU A 85 -17.83 -31.00 15.28
C LEU A 85 -18.10 -32.28 16.10
N GLY A 86 -18.25 -32.17 17.42
CA GLY A 86 -18.39 -33.30 18.34
C GLY A 86 -17.07 -33.60 19.07
N ASP A 87 -17.15 -34.34 20.17
CA ASP A 87 -16.00 -34.80 20.97
C ASP A 87 -14.99 -33.71 21.36
N GLY A 88 -15.48 -32.51 21.68
CA GLY A 88 -14.62 -31.36 22.02
C GLY A 88 -13.86 -30.79 20.86
N ALA A 89 -14.16 -31.19 19.62
CA ALA A 89 -13.57 -30.62 18.41
C ALA A 89 -14.44 -29.48 17.85
N TYR A 90 -13.77 -28.45 17.34
CA TYR A 90 -14.39 -27.26 16.77
C TYR A 90 -13.71 -26.86 15.47
N ARG A 91 -14.50 -26.46 14.49
CA ARG A 91 -14.01 -25.77 13.30
C ARG A 91 -14.05 -24.27 13.55
N ILE A 92 -12.89 -23.63 13.46
CA ILE A 92 -12.72 -22.18 13.55
C ILE A 92 -12.55 -21.65 12.14
N ARG A 93 -13.36 -20.69 11.75
CA ARG A 93 -13.31 -20.04 10.44
C ARG A 93 -12.98 -18.57 10.57
N LEU A 94 -12.04 -18.12 9.76
CA LEU A 94 -11.72 -16.73 9.53
C LEU A 94 -11.90 -16.40 8.06
N VAL A 95 -12.70 -15.38 7.77
CA VAL A 95 -12.79 -14.79 6.43
C VAL A 95 -12.48 -13.32 6.53
N VAL A 96 -11.52 -12.89 5.75
CA VAL A 96 -11.15 -11.47 5.63
C VAL A 96 -11.27 -11.03 4.19
N HIS A 97 -11.52 -9.75 3.99
CA HIS A 97 -11.64 -9.18 2.67
C HIS A 97 -10.95 -7.82 2.57
N ASN A 98 -10.59 -7.45 1.35
CA ASN A 98 -10.11 -6.12 1.03
C ASN A 98 -11.29 -5.23 0.63
N THR A 99 -11.63 -4.26 1.48
CA THR A 99 -12.69 -3.27 1.19
C THR A 99 -12.16 -2.01 0.54
N GLY A 100 -10.83 -1.91 0.37
CA GLY A 100 -10.19 -0.81 -0.32
C GLY A 100 -10.38 -0.87 -1.83
N TRP A 101 -10.05 0.22 -2.47
CA TRP A 101 -10.18 0.33 -3.93
C TRP A 101 -9.05 -0.38 -4.67
N LEU A 102 -7.81 -0.24 -4.15
CA LEU A 102 -6.62 -0.87 -4.72
C LEU A 102 -6.41 -2.30 -4.18
N PRO A 103 -5.73 -3.17 -4.96
CA PRO A 103 -5.34 -4.50 -4.50
C PRO A 103 -4.27 -4.43 -3.40
N SER A 104 -4.20 -5.47 -2.57
CA SER A 104 -3.26 -5.54 -1.45
C SER A 104 -1.78 -5.49 -1.90
N TYR A 105 -1.48 -5.94 -3.09
CA TYR A 105 -0.12 -5.94 -3.66
C TYR A 105 0.29 -4.61 -4.32
N ALA A 106 -0.62 -3.65 -4.48
CA ALA A 106 -0.47 -2.36 -5.15
C ALA A 106 -0.15 -2.46 -6.66
N THR A 107 0.88 -3.20 -7.06
CA THR A 107 1.25 -3.40 -8.48
C THR A 107 1.60 -4.87 -8.76
N LYS A 108 1.25 -5.38 -9.94
CA LYS A 108 1.63 -6.74 -10.38
C LYS A 108 3.16 -6.91 -10.37
N LYS A 109 3.91 -5.87 -10.66
CA LYS A 109 5.37 -5.87 -10.59
C LYS A 109 5.92 -6.15 -9.20
N ALA A 110 5.24 -5.71 -8.15
CA ALA A 110 5.63 -6.00 -6.77
C ALA A 110 5.49 -7.49 -6.44
N VAL A 111 4.45 -8.15 -6.98
CA VAL A 111 4.25 -9.60 -6.84
C VAL A 111 5.32 -10.37 -7.60
N GLU A 112 5.56 -10.03 -8.88
CA GLU A 112 6.60 -10.65 -9.71
C GLU A 112 7.99 -10.59 -9.05
N LYS A 113 8.32 -9.46 -8.47
CA LYS A 113 9.60 -9.24 -7.77
C LYS A 113 9.62 -9.77 -6.34
N LYS A 114 8.51 -10.33 -5.84
CA LYS A 114 8.38 -10.86 -4.47
C LYS A 114 8.75 -9.84 -3.38
N VAL A 115 8.46 -8.55 -3.61
CA VAL A 115 8.72 -7.47 -2.65
C VAL A 115 7.51 -7.14 -1.77
N VAL A 116 6.41 -7.86 -1.95
CA VAL A 116 5.21 -7.79 -1.11
C VAL A 116 4.85 -9.20 -0.65
N ARG A 117 4.63 -9.36 0.66
CA ARG A 117 4.17 -10.63 1.24
C ARG A 117 2.67 -10.78 1.07
N GLY A 118 2.21 -12.02 1.07
CA GLY A 118 0.78 -12.34 1.13
C GLY A 118 0.15 -11.99 2.48
N LEU A 119 -1.15 -12.20 2.55
CA LEU A 119 -1.91 -12.09 3.78
C LEU A 119 -1.43 -13.16 4.78
N ILE A 120 -1.15 -12.76 6.00
CA ILE A 120 -0.79 -13.66 7.10
C ILE A 120 -2.00 -13.82 8.00
N CYS A 121 -2.43 -15.07 8.20
CA CYS A 121 -3.49 -15.46 9.13
C CYS A 121 -2.90 -16.28 10.26
N GLU A 122 -3.22 -15.92 11.49
CA GLU A 122 -2.68 -16.56 12.71
C GLU A 122 -3.83 -16.91 13.66
N ILE A 123 -3.70 -18.03 14.35
CA ILE A 123 -4.61 -18.49 15.40
C ILE A 123 -3.84 -18.67 16.70
N GLU A 124 -4.33 -18.10 17.77
CA GLU A 124 -3.83 -18.30 19.13
C GLU A 124 -4.89 -19.11 19.91
N LEU A 125 -4.50 -20.26 20.41
CA LEU A 125 -5.38 -21.19 21.09
C LEU A 125 -5.49 -20.87 22.58
N PRO A 126 -6.63 -21.15 23.23
CA PRO A 126 -6.72 -21.11 24.68
C PRO A 126 -5.89 -22.23 25.33
N GLU A 127 -5.64 -22.10 26.62
CA GLU A 127 -4.88 -23.07 27.39
C GLU A 127 -5.50 -24.47 27.33
N GLY A 128 -4.68 -25.48 27.09
CA GLY A 128 -5.08 -26.89 26.97
C GLY A 128 -5.72 -27.27 25.63
N ALA A 129 -5.94 -26.32 24.70
CA ALA A 129 -6.43 -26.64 23.37
C ALA A 129 -5.28 -27.07 22.44
N THR A 130 -5.60 -27.94 21.50
CA THR A 130 -4.67 -28.43 20.47
C THR A 130 -5.18 -28.14 19.07
N LEU A 131 -4.27 -27.90 18.14
CA LEU A 131 -4.58 -27.74 16.71
C LEU A 131 -4.55 -29.12 16.05
N GLU A 132 -5.71 -29.55 15.52
CA GLU A 132 -5.86 -30.85 14.86
C GLU A 132 -5.67 -30.74 13.34
N ALA A 133 -6.03 -29.59 12.75
CA ALA A 133 -5.85 -29.34 11.33
C ALA A 133 -5.65 -27.84 11.05
N GLY A 134 -4.83 -27.53 10.04
CA GLY A 134 -4.34 -26.21 9.70
C GLY A 134 -2.99 -25.93 10.35
N GLU A 135 -2.42 -24.79 10.02
CA GLU A 135 -1.17 -24.30 10.61
C GLU A 135 -1.47 -23.11 11.54
N PRO A 136 -0.74 -22.96 12.67
CA PRO A 136 -1.00 -21.84 13.59
C PRO A 136 -0.74 -20.48 12.94
N ARG A 137 0.05 -20.47 11.87
CA ARG A 137 0.33 -19.31 11.03
C ARG A 137 0.40 -19.71 9.57
N GLU A 138 -0.48 -19.13 8.77
CA GLU A 138 -0.55 -19.38 7.34
C GLU A 138 -0.31 -18.10 6.56
N GLU A 139 0.56 -18.17 5.54
CA GLU A 139 0.68 -17.11 4.54
C GLU A 139 -0.23 -17.48 3.36
N ARG A 140 -1.16 -16.59 3.05
CA ARG A 140 -2.11 -16.72 1.94
C ARG A 140 -1.73 -15.78 0.81
N GLY A 141 -2.46 -15.84 -0.30
CA GLY A 141 -2.22 -15.00 -1.46
C GLY A 141 -2.50 -13.51 -1.21
N GLN A 142 -2.63 -12.80 -2.31
CA GLN A 142 -2.99 -11.39 -2.33
C GLN A 142 -4.51 -11.24 -2.48
N LEU A 143 -5.02 -10.07 -2.15
CA LEU A 143 -6.42 -9.70 -2.27
C LEU A 143 -6.58 -8.62 -3.34
N GLU A 144 -7.50 -8.82 -4.27
CA GLU A 144 -7.93 -7.78 -5.19
C GLU A 144 -8.73 -6.70 -4.48
N GLY A 145 -8.86 -5.53 -5.12
CA GLY A 145 -9.62 -4.41 -4.60
C GLY A 145 -10.91 -4.16 -5.39
N ARG A 146 -11.69 -3.19 -4.93
CA ARG A 146 -12.95 -2.81 -5.59
C ARG A 146 -12.80 -2.37 -7.05
N ALA A 147 -11.62 -1.87 -7.43
CA ALA A 147 -11.33 -1.49 -8.82
C ALA A 147 -11.45 -2.66 -9.81
N TYR A 148 -11.39 -3.90 -9.32
CA TYR A 148 -11.49 -5.11 -10.14
C TYR A 148 -12.86 -5.78 -10.06
N LYS A 149 -13.80 -5.24 -9.27
CA LYS A 149 -15.13 -5.81 -9.15
C LYS A 149 -15.96 -5.59 -10.41
N GLU A 150 -16.71 -6.62 -10.78
CA GLU A 150 -17.69 -6.52 -11.85
C GLU A 150 -18.80 -5.55 -11.46
N ALA A 151 -19.04 -4.55 -12.32
CA ALA A 151 -20.05 -3.53 -12.08
C ALA A 151 -21.39 -3.86 -12.77
N PHE A 152 -21.42 -4.90 -13.61
CA PHE A 152 -22.62 -5.24 -14.37
C PHE A 152 -23.60 -6.03 -13.49
N PRO A 153 -24.87 -5.58 -13.35
CA PRO A 153 -25.88 -6.29 -12.57
C PRO A 153 -26.17 -7.67 -13.17
N GLY A 154 -26.05 -8.71 -12.35
CA GLY A 154 -26.34 -10.11 -12.75
C GLY A 154 -25.12 -10.87 -13.25
N ALA A 155 -23.95 -10.28 -13.32
CA ALA A 155 -22.71 -11.01 -13.48
C ALA A 155 -22.24 -11.60 -12.15
N ASP A 156 -21.70 -12.82 -12.17
CA ASP A 156 -21.02 -13.40 -11.02
C ASP A 156 -19.67 -12.67 -10.83
N ASP A 157 -19.54 -11.96 -9.71
CA ASP A 157 -18.31 -11.27 -9.36
C ASP A 157 -17.24 -12.30 -8.94
N THR A 158 -16.30 -12.56 -9.83
CA THR A 158 -15.17 -13.49 -9.62
C THR A 158 -13.95 -12.83 -9.00
N THR A 159 -14.06 -11.59 -8.53
CA THR A 159 -12.94 -10.85 -7.91
C THR A 159 -12.45 -11.55 -6.64
N GLU A 160 -11.19 -11.91 -6.61
CA GLU A 160 -10.54 -12.55 -5.46
C GLU A 160 -10.22 -11.53 -4.34
N ASP A 161 -11.25 -10.87 -3.82
CA ASP A 161 -11.12 -9.87 -2.74
C ASP A 161 -11.22 -10.47 -1.34
N ARG A 162 -11.40 -11.81 -1.21
CA ARG A 162 -11.60 -12.51 0.06
C ARG A 162 -10.70 -13.71 0.20
N ILE A 163 -10.23 -13.94 1.42
CA ILE A 163 -9.51 -15.15 1.80
C ILE A 163 -10.22 -15.78 2.99
N LYS A 164 -10.40 -17.09 2.88
CA LYS A 164 -10.96 -17.95 3.92
C LYS A 164 -9.87 -18.87 4.46
N VAL A 165 -9.78 -18.98 5.78
CA VAL A 165 -8.95 -19.96 6.49
C VAL A 165 -9.84 -20.70 7.47
N ASP A 166 -9.71 -22.01 7.48
CA ASP A 166 -10.40 -22.91 8.41
C ASP A 166 -9.35 -23.68 9.22
N TRP A 167 -9.51 -23.72 10.53
CA TRP A 167 -8.74 -24.56 11.44
C TRP A 167 -9.67 -25.53 12.16
N VAL A 168 -9.15 -26.69 12.53
CA VAL A 168 -9.83 -27.61 13.46
C VAL A 168 -9.02 -27.65 14.74
N ILE A 169 -9.67 -27.39 15.85
CA ILE A 169 -9.06 -27.42 17.17
C ILE A 169 -9.81 -28.41 18.05
N ARG A 170 -9.13 -28.94 19.07
CA ARG A 170 -9.74 -29.69 20.17
C ARG A 170 -9.52 -28.90 21.46
N ALA A 171 -10.60 -28.59 22.14
CA ALA A 171 -10.58 -27.82 23.39
C ALA A 171 -11.34 -28.58 24.46
N PRO A 172 -10.68 -28.97 25.58
CA PRO A 172 -11.32 -29.70 26.68
C PRO A 172 -12.19 -28.81 27.55
N GLN A 173 -12.00 -27.50 27.47
CA GLN A 173 -12.72 -26.50 28.27
C GLN A 173 -13.11 -25.31 27.39
N LYS A 174 -14.10 -24.54 27.84
CA LYS A 174 -14.47 -23.27 27.21
C LYS A 174 -13.30 -22.31 27.26
N GLY A 175 -13.02 -21.67 26.15
CA GLY A 175 -11.92 -20.73 26.03
C GLY A 175 -12.16 -19.70 24.93
N THR A 176 -11.25 -18.75 24.81
CA THR A 176 -11.29 -17.75 23.76
C THR A 176 -10.17 -17.99 22.76
N VAL A 177 -10.54 -18.21 21.51
CA VAL A 177 -9.62 -18.26 20.38
C VAL A 177 -9.39 -16.84 19.88
N ARG A 178 -8.15 -16.46 19.72
CA ARG A 178 -7.78 -15.20 19.08
C ARG A 178 -7.34 -15.44 17.65
N LEU A 179 -7.93 -14.71 16.72
CA LEU A 179 -7.64 -14.76 15.30
C LEU A 179 -7.02 -13.44 14.86
N VAL A 180 -5.95 -13.52 14.11
CA VAL A 180 -5.26 -12.34 13.58
C VAL A 180 -5.10 -12.51 12.08
N ALA A 181 -5.48 -11.49 11.34
CA ALA A 181 -5.16 -11.36 9.92
C ALA A 181 -4.39 -10.07 9.71
N ARG A 182 -3.26 -10.11 9.03
CA ARG A 182 -2.43 -8.94 8.77
C ARG A 182 -1.83 -8.95 7.38
N HIS A 183 -1.75 -7.77 6.82
CA HIS A 183 -1.09 -7.51 5.56
C HIS A 183 -0.35 -6.17 5.65
N ASP A 184 0.90 -6.11 5.16
CA ASP A 184 1.78 -4.95 5.32
C ASP A 184 1.16 -3.64 4.79
N ARG A 185 0.31 -3.72 3.76
CA ARG A 185 -0.31 -2.56 3.11
C ARG A 185 -1.79 -2.38 3.39
N ALA A 186 -2.49 -3.43 3.82
CA ALA A 186 -3.93 -3.41 4.06
C ALA A 186 -4.28 -3.35 5.55
N GLY A 187 -3.28 -3.41 6.43
CA GLY A 187 -3.44 -3.31 7.88
C GLY A 187 -3.68 -4.65 8.57
N THR A 188 -4.08 -4.58 9.83
CA THR A 188 -4.30 -5.73 10.70
C THR A 188 -5.73 -5.75 11.20
N ARG A 189 -6.34 -6.94 11.26
CA ARG A 189 -7.62 -7.21 11.90
C ARG A 189 -7.50 -8.33 12.91
N GLN A 190 -8.25 -8.22 13.99
CA GLN A 190 -8.33 -9.23 15.05
C GLN A 190 -9.78 -9.62 15.27
N GLY A 191 -9.99 -10.91 15.48
CA GLY A 191 -11.26 -11.47 15.88
C GLY A 191 -11.06 -12.28 17.16
N HIS A 192 -12.03 -12.21 18.07
CA HIS A 192 -12.07 -13.03 19.27
C HIS A 192 -13.33 -13.87 19.20
N ARG A 193 -13.22 -15.16 19.53
CA ARG A 193 -14.37 -16.07 19.63
C ARG A 193 -14.28 -16.87 20.92
N THR A 194 -15.34 -16.81 21.69
CA THR A 194 -15.51 -17.65 22.86
C THR A 194 -16.30 -18.90 22.45
N GLU A 195 -15.79 -20.05 22.82
CA GLU A 195 -16.47 -21.31 22.63
C GLU A 195 -17.57 -21.43 23.71
N GLY A 196 -18.78 -21.65 23.27
CA GLY A 196 -19.98 -21.77 24.13
C GLY A 196 -20.27 -23.20 24.56
#